data_f7383b882cca6e6375dc1874a6649bbd
#
_entry.id   f7383b882cca6e6375dc1874a6649bbd
#
_cell.length_a   1.000
_cell.length_b   1.000
_cell.length_c   1.000
_cell.angle_alpha   90.00
_cell.angle_beta   90.00
_cell.angle_gamma   90.00
#
_symmetry.space_group_name_H-M   'P 1'
#
loop_
_entity.id
_entity.type
_entity.pdbx_description
1 polymer ?
#
loop_
_entity_poly.entity_id
_entity_poly.type
_entity_poly.pdbx_seq_one_letter_code
_entity_poly.pdbx_strand_id
1 'polypeptide(L)'
;MIGDRVVLAGQVGVNDNIQIGDDVIAGGAAKIFTRVPAGRVILGNPAVKMETQLEIQKAMRRLPRFAQQLSKLQETVTRLLEKG
;
A
#
# COMPACT_ATOMS: atom_id res chain seq x y z
N MET A 1 7.43 20.28 -8.17
CA MET A 1 6.72 21.45 -7.62
C MET A 1 5.70 21.00 -6.57
N ILE A 2 5.75 21.60 -5.41
CA ILE A 2 4.87 21.23 -4.29
C ILE A 2 3.80 22.31 -4.15
N GLY A 3 2.52 21.91 -4.10
CA GLY A 3 1.41 22.85 -3.97
C GLY A 3 1.30 23.47 -2.58
N ASP A 4 0.19 24.17 -2.34
CA ASP A 4 -0.08 24.87 -1.08
C ASP A 4 -0.67 23.93 -0.03
N ARG A 5 -0.43 24.21 1.23
CA ARG A 5 -0.98 23.47 2.38
C ARG A 5 -0.64 21.98 2.34
N VAL A 6 0.54 21.64 1.83
CA VAL A 6 1.03 20.26 1.79
C VAL A 6 1.73 19.93 3.10
N VAL A 7 1.41 18.77 3.67
CA VAL A 7 2.07 18.26 4.87
C VAL A 7 2.91 17.04 4.48
N LEU A 8 4.22 17.17 4.65
CA LEU A 8 5.16 16.06 4.44
C LEU A 8 5.72 15.67 5.80
N ALA A 9 5.31 14.53 6.31
CA ALA A 9 5.78 14.03 7.60
C ALA A 9 7.26 13.60 7.52
N GLY A 10 7.83 13.21 8.64
CA GLY A 10 9.25 12.87 8.70
C GLY A 10 9.66 11.76 7.72
N GLN A 11 10.84 11.91 7.13
CA GLN A 11 11.45 10.92 6.22
C GLN A 11 10.69 10.69 4.90
N VAL A 12 9.80 11.61 4.52
CA VAL A 12 9.14 11.54 3.21
C VAL A 12 10.18 11.82 2.11
N GLY A 13 10.23 10.94 1.12
CA GLY A 13 11.06 11.14 -0.07
C GLY A 13 10.20 11.54 -1.26
N VAL A 14 10.66 12.54 -2.01
CA VAL A 14 9.98 13.01 -3.22
C VAL A 14 10.98 12.94 -4.37
N ASN A 15 10.60 12.26 -5.46
CA ASN A 15 11.45 12.18 -6.63
C ASN A 15 11.50 13.54 -7.35
N ASP A 16 12.57 13.74 -8.14
CA ASP A 16 12.73 14.97 -8.89
C ASP A 16 11.61 15.14 -9.92
N ASN A 17 11.21 16.39 -10.13
CA ASN A 17 10.21 16.77 -11.17
C ASN A 17 8.82 16.19 -10.96
N ILE A 18 8.50 15.71 -9.76
CA ILE A 18 7.16 15.24 -9.41
C ILE A 18 6.30 16.43 -8.97
N GLN A 19 5.05 16.47 -9.42
CA GLN A 19 4.07 17.45 -8.96
C GLN A 19 3.22 16.90 -7.82
N ILE A 20 3.14 17.67 -6.75
CA ILE A 20 2.27 17.36 -5.61
C ILE A 20 1.21 18.45 -5.55
N GLY A 21 -0.05 18.07 -5.66
CA GLY A 21 -1.17 19.01 -5.63
C GLY A 21 -1.38 19.63 -4.27
N ASP A 22 -2.29 20.62 -4.20
CA ASP A 22 -2.61 21.30 -2.96
C ASP A 22 -3.25 20.38 -1.93
N ASP A 23 -3.10 20.69 -0.67
CA ASP A 23 -3.75 19.99 0.44
C ASP A 23 -3.42 18.50 0.53
N VAL A 24 -2.26 18.07 0.02
CA VAL A 24 -1.80 16.70 0.12
C VAL A 24 -1.16 16.47 1.48
N ILE A 25 -1.45 15.34 2.09
CA ILE A 25 -0.80 14.91 3.33
C ILE A 25 -0.05 13.61 3.04
N ALA A 26 1.26 13.61 3.27
CA ALA A 26 2.10 12.42 3.11
C ALA A 26 2.51 11.92 4.49
N GLY A 27 2.17 10.67 4.81
CA GLY A 27 2.54 10.04 6.06
C GLY A 27 4.05 9.80 6.18
N GLY A 28 4.52 9.54 7.41
CA GLY A 28 5.95 9.36 7.68
C GLY A 28 6.58 8.28 6.82
N ALA A 29 7.77 8.56 6.32
CA ALA A 29 8.57 7.67 5.49
C ALA A 29 7.93 7.29 4.14
N ALA A 30 6.87 7.97 3.70
CA ALA A 30 6.29 7.76 2.37
C ALA A 30 7.31 8.12 1.28
N LYS A 31 7.32 7.38 0.20
CA LYS A 31 8.20 7.65 -0.94
C LYS A 31 7.36 7.96 -2.17
N ILE A 32 7.48 9.19 -2.67
CA ILE A 32 6.65 9.71 -3.75
C ILE A 32 7.42 9.63 -5.06
N PHE A 33 6.97 8.73 -5.95
CA PHE A 33 7.60 8.51 -7.25
C PHE A 33 6.74 9.02 -8.41
N THR A 34 5.48 9.31 -8.17
CA THR A 34 4.54 9.74 -9.20
C THR A 34 3.78 10.98 -8.74
N ARG A 35 3.18 11.68 -9.69
CA ARG A 35 2.36 12.85 -9.41
C ARG A 35 1.26 12.54 -8.40
N VAL A 36 1.05 13.45 -7.47
CA VAL A 36 -0.01 13.34 -6.46
C VAL A 36 -1.08 14.41 -6.71
N PRO A 37 -2.30 14.02 -7.11
CA PRO A 37 -3.40 14.97 -7.23
C PRO A 37 -3.74 15.65 -5.89
N ALA A 38 -4.32 16.86 -5.98
CA ALA A 38 -4.68 17.64 -4.80
C ALA A 38 -5.60 16.87 -3.85
N GLY A 39 -5.48 17.15 -2.58
CA GLY A 39 -6.37 16.64 -1.54
C GLY A 39 -6.15 15.20 -1.10
N ARG A 40 -5.13 14.53 -1.59
CA ARG A 40 -4.89 13.13 -1.23
C ARG A 40 -4.08 13.00 0.05
N VAL A 41 -4.41 11.96 0.82
CA VAL A 41 -3.58 11.47 1.93
C VAL A 41 -2.87 10.22 1.45
N ILE A 42 -1.55 10.23 1.48
CA ILE A 42 -0.74 9.13 0.93
C ILE A 42 0.20 8.55 1.99
N LEU A 43 0.57 7.29 1.80
CA LEU A 43 1.44 6.58 2.73
C LEU A 43 2.13 5.44 1.98
N GLY A 44 3.35 5.13 2.38
CA GLY A 44 4.02 3.92 1.90
C GLY A 44 5.15 4.19 0.93
N ASN A 45 5.73 3.11 0.45
CA ASN A 45 6.86 3.12 -0.49
C ASN A 45 6.63 2.04 -1.55
N PRO A 46 6.22 2.36 -2.79
CA PRO A 46 5.86 3.71 -3.24
C PRO A 46 4.58 4.22 -2.56
N ALA A 47 4.46 5.53 -2.49
CA ALA A 47 3.32 6.15 -1.81
C ALA A 47 2.02 5.91 -2.58
N VAL A 48 1.01 5.46 -1.86
CA VAL A 48 -0.34 5.25 -2.37
C VAL A 48 -1.32 5.96 -1.43
N LYS A 49 -2.60 5.97 -1.77
CA LYS A 49 -3.61 6.49 -0.83
C LYS A 49 -3.47 5.77 0.51
N MET A 50 -3.61 6.50 1.61
CA MET A 50 -3.48 5.91 2.94
C MET A 50 -4.45 4.76 3.15
N GLU A 51 -5.70 4.88 2.69
CA GLU A 51 -6.67 3.79 2.77
C GLU A 51 -6.16 2.52 2.11
N THR A 52 -5.59 2.65 0.92
CA THR A 52 -5.03 1.52 0.18
C THR A 52 -3.88 0.88 0.96
N GLN A 53 -2.98 1.70 1.50
CA GLN A 53 -1.85 1.20 2.26
C GLN A 53 -2.29 0.47 3.52
N LEU A 54 -3.31 0.99 4.23
CA LEU A 54 -3.84 0.33 5.42
C LEU A 54 -4.46 -1.03 5.07
N GLU A 55 -5.16 -1.11 3.95
CA GLU A 55 -5.70 -2.39 3.48
C GLU A 55 -4.60 -3.39 3.14
N ILE A 56 -3.53 -2.91 2.48
CA ILE A 56 -2.36 -3.75 2.17
C ILE A 56 -1.73 -4.27 3.46
N GLN A 57 -1.54 -3.42 4.46
CA GLN A 57 -0.94 -3.82 5.74
C GLN A 57 -1.80 -4.85 6.46
N LYS A 58 -3.13 -4.69 6.44
CA LYS A 58 -4.04 -5.67 7.02
C LYS A 58 -3.90 -7.02 6.32
N ALA A 59 -3.84 -7.01 5.00
CA ALA A 59 -3.66 -8.23 4.22
C ALA A 59 -2.33 -8.89 4.55
N MET A 60 -1.25 -8.13 4.67
CA MET A 60 0.07 -8.64 5.05
C MET A 60 0.05 -9.35 6.40
N ARG A 61 -0.66 -8.81 7.37
CA ARG A 61 -0.79 -9.44 8.69
C ARG A 61 -1.53 -10.77 8.64
N ARG A 62 -2.41 -10.94 7.65
CA ARG A 62 -3.21 -12.15 7.46
C ARG A 62 -2.53 -13.18 6.56
N LEU A 63 -1.40 -12.83 5.95
CA LEU A 63 -0.71 -13.74 5.04
C LEU A 63 -0.42 -15.12 5.64
N PRO A 64 0.09 -15.24 6.88
CA PRO A 64 0.32 -16.57 7.45
C PRO A 64 -0.95 -17.41 7.52
N ARG A 65 -2.08 -16.80 7.87
CA ARG A 65 -3.38 -17.48 7.93
C ARG A 65 -3.83 -17.90 6.52
N PHE A 66 -3.68 -17.02 5.56
CA PHE A 66 -4.03 -17.34 4.16
C PHE A 66 -3.16 -18.48 3.63
N ALA A 67 -1.88 -18.47 3.94
CA ALA A 67 -0.98 -19.55 3.55
C ALA A 67 -1.43 -20.89 4.11
N GLN A 68 -1.85 -20.93 5.39
CA GLN A 68 -2.37 -22.13 6.04
C GLN A 68 -3.66 -22.59 5.37
N GLN A 69 -4.58 -21.68 5.08
CA GLN A 69 -5.84 -21.97 4.43
C GLN A 69 -5.61 -22.55 3.02
N LEU A 70 -4.66 -21.97 2.30
CA LEU A 70 -4.30 -22.44 0.96
C LEU A 70 -3.73 -23.86 1.02
N SER A 71 -2.85 -24.15 1.97
CA SER A 71 -2.28 -25.47 2.17
C SER A 71 -3.36 -26.51 2.45
N LYS A 72 -4.31 -26.19 3.33
CA LYS A 72 -5.44 -27.08 3.64
C LYS A 72 -6.32 -27.35 2.43
N LEU A 73 -6.61 -26.28 1.67
CA LEU A 73 -7.40 -26.41 0.46
C LEU A 73 -6.69 -27.29 -0.55
N GLN A 74 -5.39 -27.12 -0.72
CA GLN A 74 -4.58 -27.90 -1.62
C GLN A 74 -4.56 -29.38 -1.23
N GLU A 75 -4.43 -29.68 0.07
CA GLU A 75 -4.51 -31.05 0.58
C GLU A 75 -5.87 -31.67 0.28
N THR A 76 -6.95 -30.93 0.48
CA THR A 76 -8.30 -31.40 0.21
C THR A 76 -8.48 -31.73 -1.27
N VAL A 77 -8.01 -30.86 -2.16
CA VAL A 77 -8.09 -31.08 -3.60
C VAL A 77 -7.31 -32.32 -4.00
N THR A 78 -6.10 -32.47 -3.50
CA THR A 78 -5.25 -33.64 -3.76
C THR A 78 -5.95 -34.94 -3.31
N ARG A 79 -6.53 -34.90 -2.12
CA ARG A 79 -7.26 -36.07 -1.57
C ARG A 79 -8.47 -36.43 -2.41
N LEU A 80 -9.22 -35.43 -2.88
CA LEU A 80 -10.37 -35.68 -3.76
C LEU A 80 -9.96 -36.25 -5.12
N LEU A 81 -8.84 -35.77 -5.66
CA LEU A 81 -8.32 -36.30 -6.92
C LEU A 81 -7.86 -37.74 -6.79
N GLU A 82 -7.26 -38.13 -5.65
CA GLU A 82 -6.82 -39.48 -5.38
C GLU A 82 -8.00 -40.47 -5.24
N LYS A 83 -9.13 -39.99 -4.75
CA LYS A 83 -10.32 -40.82 -4.57
C LYS A 83 -11.15 -40.96 -5.85
N GLY A 84 -10.91 -40.12 -6.82
CA GLY A 84 -11.57 -40.14 -8.11
C GLY A 84 -10.83 -41.03 -9.06
#